data_f0efeea374651da0b01c0660aaa26f43
#
_entry.id   f0efeea374651da0b01c0660aaa26f43
#
_cell.length_a   1.000
_cell.length_b   1.000
_cell.length_c   1.000
_cell.angle_alpha   90.00
_cell.angle_beta   90.00
_cell.angle_gamma   90.00
#
_symmetry.space_group_name_H-M   'P 1'
#
loop_
_entity.id
_entity.type
_entity.pdbx_description
1 polymer ?
#
loop_
_entity_poly.entity_id
_entity_poly.type
_entity_poly.pdbx_seq_one_letter_code
_entity_poly.pdbx_strand_id
1 'polypeptide(L)'
;MMNYDELYRELERDAREAGLEKEHLEWQLGLEGWAKDPVAVAMRDWRLQHAPETLEGKSEEQVGREMAMVHLLAESRRTAAAQAWMRSPQSSQAKDAQQKVALMNAAAAAENEAMISEIPDIAISL
;
A
#
# COMPACT_ATOMS: atom_id res chain seq x y z
N MET A 1 -9.20 -7.54 -14.93
CA MET A 1 -7.92 -7.29 -14.24
C MET A 1 -7.80 -5.83 -13.85
N MET A 2 -7.31 -5.57 -12.65
CA MET A 2 -7.06 -4.22 -12.18
C MET A 2 -5.75 -3.71 -12.76
N ASN A 3 -5.76 -2.54 -13.40
CA ASN A 3 -4.56 -1.88 -13.87
C ASN A 3 -4.21 -0.76 -12.88
N TYR A 4 -3.18 -0.95 -12.07
CA TYR A 4 -2.82 -0.02 -11.02
C TYR A 4 -2.27 1.31 -11.54
N ASP A 5 -1.60 1.29 -12.71
CA ASP A 5 -1.17 2.53 -13.36
C ASP A 5 -2.37 3.39 -13.78
N GLU A 6 -3.40 2.78 -14.34
CA GLU A 6 -4.63 3.49 -14.71
C GLU A 6 -5.38 4.03 -13.48
N LEU A 7 -5.48 3.22 -12.42
CA LEU A 7 -6.09 3.67 -11.16
C LEU A 7 -5.33 4.87 -10.58
N TYR A 8 -4.01 4.82 -10.58
CA TYR A 8 -3.20 5.91 -10.10
C TYR A 8 -3.46 7.19 -10.90
N ARG A 9 -3.52 7.08 -12.23
CA ARG A 9 -3.82 8.21 -13.12
C ARG A 9 -5.19 8.81 -12.87
N GLU A 10 -6.19 7.99 -12.61
CA GLU A 10 -7.53 8.45 -12.26
C GLU A 10 -7.53 9.23 -10.95
N LEU A 11 -6.84 8.71 -9.93
CA LEU A 11 -6.68 9.40 -8.64
C LEU A 11 -5.94 10.73 -8.81
N GLU A 12 -4.89 10.74 -9.61
CA GLU A 12 -4.13 11.95 -9.91
C GLU A 12 -5.00 13.01 -10.61
N ARG A 13 -5.79 12.58 -11.59
CA ARG A 13 -6.70 13.48 -12.30
C ARG A 13 -7.76 14.05 -11.37
N ASP A 14 -8.39 13.20 -10.55
CA ASP A 14 -9.43 13.63 -9.62
C ASP A 14 -8.87 14.60 -8.58
N ALA A 15 -7.66 14.36 -8.11
CA ALA A 15 -7.00 15.24 -7.16
C ALA A 15 -6.62 16.58 -7.78
N ARG A 16 -6.20 16.62 -9.05
CA ARG A 16 -5.94 17.87 -9.77
C ARG A 16 -7.22 18.68 -9.98
N GLU A 17 -8.31 18.02 -10.33
CA GLU A 17 -9.62 18.66 -10.45
C GLU A 17 -10.09 19.23 -9.13
N ALA A 18 -9.71 18.62 -8.01
CA ALA A 18 -9.97 19.13 -6.66
C ALA A 18 -9.03 20.28 -6.26
N GLY A 19 -8.07 20.67 -7.10
CA GLY A 19 -7.20 21.82 -6.88
C GLY A 19 -5.90 21.52 -6.13
N LEU A 20 -5.51 20.25 -6.02
CA LEU A 20 -4.25 19.88 -5.38
C LEU A 20 -3.06 20.11 -6.32
N GLU A 21 -1.98 20.69 -5.79
CA GLU A 21 -0.76 20.91 -6.55
C GLU A 21 -0.02 19.59 -6.80
N LYS A 22 0.72 19.51 -7.90
CA LYS A 22 1.42 18.31 -8.34
C LYS A 22 2.33 17.71 -7.25
N GLU A 23 3.13 18.54 -6.58
CA GLU A 23 4.05 18.09 -5.54
C GLU A 23 3.30 17.50 -4.34
N HIS A 24 2.19 18.11 -3.96
CA HIS A 24 1.34 17.64 -2.88
C HIS A 24 0.66 16.31 -3.26
N LEU A 25 0.27 16.17 -4.52
CA LEU A 25 -0.27 14.95 -5.09
C LEU A 25 0.69 13.77 -5.00
N GLU A 26 1.94 13.98 -5.43
CA GLU A 26 2.98 12.95 -5.41
C GLU A 26 3.22 12.44 -3.99
N TRP A 27 3.21 13.35 -3.02
CA TRP A 27 3.34 13.00 -1.62
C TRP A 27 2.12 12.23 -1.10
N GLN A 28 0.90 12.73 -1.34
CA GLN A 28 -0.33 12.10 -0.88
C GLN A 28 -0.57 10.74 -1.54
N LEU A 29 -0.23 10.61 -2.82
CA LEU A 29 -0.43 9.37 -3.56
C LEU A 29 0.70 8.36 -3.38
N GLY A 30 1.66 8.65 -2.50
CA GLY A 30 2.68 7.69 -2.11
C GLY A 30 3.78 7.44 -3.13
N LEU A 31 3.89 8.27 -4.17
CA LEU A 31 4.89 8.07 -5.23
C LEU A 31 6.32 8.04 -4.69
N GLU A 32 6.61 8.89 -3.69
CA GLU A 32 7.93 8.92 -3.04
C GLU A 32 8.06 7.93 -1.89
N GLY A 33 6.93 7.47 -1.33
CA GLY A 33 6.90 6.64 -0.14
C GLY A 33 6.90 5.14 -0.39
N TRP A 34 6.58 4.70 -1.61
CA TRP A 34 6.42 3.27 -1.87
C TRP A 34 7.70 2.45 -1.65
N ALA A 35 8.86 3.04 -1.92
CA ALA A 35 10.15 2.37 -1.75
C ALA A 35 10.48 2.02 -0.28
N LYS A 36 9.77 2.64 0.66
CA LYS A 36 9.89 2.36 2.10
C LYS A 36 8.81 1.41 2.60
N ASP A 37 7.84 1.06 1.76
CA ASP A 37 6.76 0.16 2.13
C ASP A 37 7.17 -1.29 1.87
N PRO A 38 7.21 -2.14 2.90
CA PRO A 38 7.64 -3.54 2.74
C PRO A 38 6.76 -4.33 1.76
N VAL A 39 5.48 -4.02 1.67
CA VAL A 39 4.57 -4.71 0.75
C VAL A 39 4.85 -4.31 -0.69
N ALA A 40 5.02 -3.01 -0.97
CA ALA A 40 5.33 -2.53 -2.32
C ALA A 40 6.70 -3.05 -2.80
N VAL A 41 7.70 -3.04 -1.93
CA VAL A 41 9.04 -3.58 -2.24
C VAL A 41 8.97 -5.08 -2.50
N ALA A 42 8.24 -5.82 -1.68
CA ALA A 42 8.07 -7.27 -1.87
C ALA A 42 7.35 -7.58 -3.19
N MET A 43 6.37 -6.78 -3.57
CA MET A 43 5.67 -6.91 -4.85
C MET A 43 6.61 -6.70 -6.03
N ARG A 44 7.42 -5.65 -6.00
CA ARG A 44 8.40 -5.37 -7.05
C ARG A 44 9.39 -6.51 -7.18
N ASP A 45 9.95 -6.98 -6.05
CA ASP A 45 10.94 -8.06 -6.03
C ASP A 45 10.35 -9.36 -6.55
N TRP A 46 9.12 -9.68 -6.18
CA TRP A 46 8.43 -10.86 -6.68
C TRP A 46 8.23 -10.81 -8.20
N ARG A 47 7.81 -9.65 -8.73
CA ARG A 47 7.61 -9.47 -10.17
C ARG A 47 8.92 -9.60 -10.94
N LEU A 48 10.02 -9.06 -10.39
CA LEU A 48 11.34 -9.19 -11.02
C LEU A 48 11.82 -10.63 -11.08
N GLN A 49 11.52 -11.43 -10.06
CA GLN A 49 11.96 -12.83 -9.98
C GLN A 49 11.06 -13.80 -10.73
N HIS A 50 9.74 -13.63 -10.62
CA HIS A 50 8.77 -14.64 -11.05
C HIS A 50 7.93 -14.23 -12.25
N ALA A 51 7.82 -12.95 -12.53
CA ALA A 51 6.99 -12.44 -13.62
C ALA A 51 7.63 -11.21 -14.29
N PRO A 52 8.91 -11.31 -14.75
CA PRO A 52 9.59 -10.16 -15.34
C PRO A 52 8.88 -9.63 -16.59
N GLU A 53 8.12 -10.46 -17.29
CA GLU A 53 7.31 -10.06 -18.44
C GLU A 53 6.25 -9.01 -18.11
N THR A 54 5.82 -8.92 -16.85
CA THR A 54 4.85 -7.91 -16.42
C THR A 54 5.46 -6.51 -16.35
N LEU A 55 6.78 -6.42 -16.38
CA LEU A 55 7.53 -5.16 -16.33
C LEU A 55 8.05 -4.75 -17.71
N GLU A 56 8.01 -5.65 -18.69
CA GLU A 56 8.50 -5.37 -20.04
C GLU A 56 7.68 -4.27 -20.71
N GLY A 57 8.39 -3.34 -21.37
CA GLY A 57 7.76 -2.24 -22.07
C GLY A 57 7.24 -1.13 -21.17
N LYS A 58 7.38 -1.24 -19.86
CA LYS A 58 6.97 -0.21 -18.90
C LYS A 58 8.13 0.69 -18.53
N SER A 59 7.88 2.00 -18.49
CA SER A 59 8.85 2.98 -18.00
C SER A 59 9.00 2.87 -16.48
N GLU A 60 10.09 3.40 -15.94
CA GLU A 60 10.27 3.52 -14.48
C GLU A 60 9.13 4.29 -13.83
N GLU A 61 8.62 5.32 -14.51
CA GLU A 61 7.49 6.11 -14.04
C GLU A 61 6.22 5.28 -13.91
N GLN A 62 5.93 4.43 -14.91
CA GLN A 62 4.77 3.54 -14.86
C GLN A 62 4.88 2.52 -13.73
N VAL A 63 6.05 1.91 -13.58
CA VAL A 63 6.31 0.97 -12.49
C VAL A 63 6.21 1.67 -11.13
N GLY A 64 6.74 2.89 -11.03
CA GLY A 64 6.64 3.71 -9.81
C GLY A 64 5.19 3.99 -9.42
N ARG A 65 4.32 4.30 -10.40
CA ARG A 65 2.89 4.52 -10.14
C ARG A 65 2.20 3.23 -9.68
N GLU A 66 2.52 2.09 -10.28
CA GLU A 66 1.98 0.80 -9.85
C GLU A 66 2.39 0.47 -8.42
N MET A 67 3.65 0.69 -8.07
CA MET A 67 4.16 0.45 -6.72
C MET A 67 3.57 1.45 -5.71
N ALA A 68 3.39 2.70 -6.11
CA ALA A 68 2.70 3.69 -5.28
C ALA A 68 1.26 3.27 -4.99
N MET A 69 0.57 2.71 -5.97
CA MET A 69 -0.79 2.18 -5.78
C MET A 69 -0.82 1.00 -4.82
N VAL A 70 0.13 0.09 -4.94
CA VAL A 70 0.29 -1.03 -3.99
C VAL A 70 0.53 -0.49 -2.58
N HIS A 71 1.38 0.53 -2.42
CA HIS A 71 1.61 1.18 -1.14
C HIS A 71 0.32 1.77 -0.56
N LEU A 72 -0.47 2.48 -1.36
CA LEU A 72 -1.73 3.08 -0.89
C LEU A 72 -2.74 2.02 -0.46
N LEU A 73 -2.86 0.92 -1.20
CA LEU A 73 -3.72 -0.20 -0.83
C LEU A 73 -3.24 -0.86 0.46
N ALA A 74 -1.93 -1.04 0.61
CA ALA A 74 -1.35 -1.59 1.82
C ALA A 74 -1.59 -0.67 3.03
N GLU A 75 -1.41 0.64 2.88
CA GLU A 75 -1.71 1.62 3.93
C GLU A 75 -3.18 1.56 4.35
N SER A 76 -4.09 1.48 3.40
CA SER A 76 -5.52 1.35 3.68
C SER A 76 -5.82 0.10 4.50
N ARG A 77 -5.23 -1.05 4.15
CA ARG A 77 -5.42 -2.30 4.88
C ARG A 77 -4.80 -2.25 6.28
N ARG A 78 -3.62 -1.67 6.42
CA ARG A 78 -2.97 -1.51 7.74
C ARG A 78 -3.80 -0.61 8.65
N THR A 79 -4.30 0.50 8.12
CA THR A 79 -5.17 1.41 8.87
C THR A 79 -6.45 0.70 9.30
N ALA A 80 -7.09 -0.05 8.41
CA ALA A 80 -8.29 -0.81 8.72
C ALA A 80 -8.03 -1.85 9.82
N ALA A 81 -6.89 -2.55 9.76
CA ALA A 81 -6.51 -3.54 10.78
C ALA A 81 -6.30 -2.89 12.14
N ALA A 82 -5.62 -1.74 12.18
CA ALA A 82 -5.41 -0.98 13.42
C ALA A 82 -6.74 -0.49 14.01
N GLN A 83 -7.64 0.03 13.18
CA GLN A 83 -8.96 0.49 13.61
C GLN A 83 -9.82 -0.67 14.10
N ALA A 84 -9.78 -1.82 13.43
CA ALA A 84 -10.51 -3.01 13.83
C ALA A 84 -10.02 -3.50 15.21
N TRP A 85 -8.71 -3.47 15.45
CA TRP A 85 -8.16 -3.80 16.75
C TRP A 85 -8.65 -2.84 17.84
N MET A 86 -8.66 -1.52 17.55
CA MET A 86 -9.15 -0.49 18.50
C MET A 86 -10.61 -0.67 18.88
N ARG A 87 -11.42 -1.22 17.99
CA ARG A 87 -12.84 -1.52 18.24
C ARG A 87 -13.06 -2.90 18.87
N SER A 88 -12.02 -3.73 18.95
CA SER A 88 -12.13 -5.06 19.52
C SER A 88 -12.22 -5.03 21.05
N PRO A 89 -12.82 -6.06 21.69
CA PRO A 89 -12.82 -6.15 23.16
C PRO A 89 -11.43 -6.20 23.78
N GLN A 90 -10.43 -6.71 23.05
CA GLN A 90 -9.07 -6.78 23.53
C GLN A 90 -8.45 -5.39 23.76
N SER A 91 -8.90 -4.36 23.06
CA SER A 91 -8.36 -3.01 23.23
C SER A 91 -8.61 -2.46 24.63
N SER A 92 -9.72 -2.85 25.28
CA SER A 92 -10.07 -2.43 26.64
C SER A 92 -9.22 -3.13 27.70
N GLN A 93 -8.52 -4.22 27.35
CA GLN A 93 -7.65 -4.97 28.27
C GLN A 93 -6.23 -4.44 28.30
N ALA A 94 -5.89 -3.49 27.43
CA ALA A 94 -4.59 -2.84 27.44
C ALA A 94 -4.40 -2.05 28.75
N LYS A 95 -3.22 -2.18 29.37
CA LYS A 95 -2.94 -1.60 30.68
C LYS A 95 -2.84 -0.08 30.66
N ASP A 96 -2.32 0.48 29.58
CA ASP A 96 -2.11 1.91 29.39
C ASP A 96 -2.12 2.29 27.91
N ALA A 97 -1.99 3.59 27.62
CA ALA A 97 -1.98 4.11 26.26
C ALA A 97 -0.78 3.59 25.45
N GLN A 98 0.37 3.40 26.07
CA GLN A 98 1.58 2.90 25.41
C GLN A 98 1.41 1.46 24.96
N GLN A 99 0.86 0.59 25.80
CA GLN A 99 0.54 -0.80 25.44
C GLN A 99 -0.52 -0.84 24.32
N LYS A 100 -1.51 0.04 24.38
CA LYS A 100 -2.56 0.15 23.37
C LYS A 100 -1.97 0.46 21.98
N VAL A 101 -1.07 1.44 21.90
CA VAL A 101 -0.37 1.80 20.66
C VAL A 101 0.49 0.65 20.17
N ALA A 102 1.22 -0.03 21.05
CA ALA A 102 2.06 -1.17 20.67
C ALA A 102 1.24 -2.31 20.06
N LEU A 103 0.10 -2.64 20.66
CA LEU A 103 -0.80 -3.70 20.16
C LEU A 103 -1.49 -3.31 18.86
N MET A 104 -1.86 -2.04 18.70
CA MET A 104 -2.40 -1.51 17.46
C MET A 104 -1.38 -1.60 16.32
N ASN A 105 -0.12 -1.24 16.59
CA ASN A 105 0.97 -1.35 15.62
C ASN A 105 1.27 -2.82 15.27
N ALA A 106 1.15 -3.73 16.25
CA ALA A 106 1.30 -5.16 16.00
C ALA A 106 0.21 -5.69 15.06
N ALA A 107 -1.03 -5.21 15.18
CA ALA A 107 -2.11 -5.56 14.27
C ALA A 107 -1.81 -5.09 12.83
N ALA A 108 -1.29 -3.88 12.67
CA ALA A 108 -0.87 -3.36 11.37
C ALA A 108 0.30 -4.17 10.79
N ALA A 109 1.27 -4.55 11.60
CA ALA A 109 2.40 -5.38 11.17
C ALA A 109 1.97 -6.78 10.74
N ALA A 110 1.01 -7.39 11.44
CA ALA A 110 0.44 -8.68 11.04
C ALA A 110 -0.25 -8.59 9.68
N GLU A 111 -0.90 -7.47 9.37
CA GLU A 111 -1.51 -7.22 8.07
C GLU A 111 -0.45 -7.14 6.96
N ASN A 112 0.71 -6.54 7.21
CA ASN A 112 1.83 -6.54 6.26
C ASN A 112 2.25 -7.96 5.90
N GLU A 113 2.41 -8.84 6.88
CA GLU A 113 2.79 -10.24 6.64
C GLU A 113 1.72 -10.97 5.83
N ALA A 114 0.45 -10.75 6.15
CA ALA A 114 -0.67 -11.33 5.39
C ALA A 114 -0.64 -10.87 3.92
N MET A 115 -0.44 -9.59 3.67
CA MET A 115 -0.36 -9.05 2.31
C MET A 115 0.84 -9.60 1.54
N ILE A 116 1.99 -9.73 2.19
CA ILE A 116 3.20 -10.29 1.55
C ILE A 116 2.96 -11.74 1.15
N SER A 117 2.26 -12.52 1.95
CA SER A 117 1.91 -13.90 1.59
C SER A 117 0.91 -13.99 0.44
N GLU A 118 0.12 -12.93 0.20
CA GLU A 118 -0.85 -12.84 -0.90
C GLU A 118 -0.25 -12.28 -2.20
N ILE A 119 1.03 -11.88 -2.20
CA ILE A 119 1.65 -11.21 -3.35
C ILE A 119 1.47 -11.96 -4.67
N PRO A 120 1.63 -13.30 -4.77
CA PRO A 120 1.40 -13.99 -6.03
C PRO A 120 0.00 -13.76 -6.60
N ASP A 121 -1.01 -13.74 -5.76
CA ASP A 121 -2.40 -13.51 -6.16
C ASP A 121 -2.64 -12.05 -6.54
N ILE A 122 -2.06 -11.13 -5.79
CA ILE A 122 -2.15 -9.68 -6.06
C ILE A 122 -1.46 -9.36 -7.38
N ALA A 123 -0.28 -9.94 -7.64
CA ALA A 123 0.50 -9.69 -8.86
C ALA A 123 -0.23 -10.16 -10.11
N ILE A 124 -1.00 -11.23 -10.05
CA ILE A 124 -1.81 -11.73 -11.17
C ILE A 124 -2.89 -10.71 -11.55
N SER A 125 -3.35 -9.90 -10.61
CA SER A 125 -4.37 -8.88 -10.83
C SER A 125 -3.84 -7.61 -11.50
N LEU A 126 -2.52 -7.44 -11.57
CA LEU A 126 -1.88 -6.27 -12.21
C LEU A 126 -1.91 -6.37 -13.77
#